data_738dc7245e0d0aaff625fe67c7855ac1
#
_entry.id   738dc7245e0d0aaff625fe67c7855ac1
#
_cell.length_a   1.000
_cell.length_b   1.000
_cell.length_c   1.000
_cell.angle_alpha   90.00
_cell.angle_beta   90.00
_cell.angle_gamma   90.00
#
_symmetry.space_group_name_H-M   'P 1'
#
loop_
_entity.id
_entity.type
_entity.pdbx_description
1 polymer ?
#
loop_
_entity_poly.entity_id
_entity_poly.type
_entity_poly.pdbx_seq_one_letter_code
_entity_poly.pdbx_strand_id
1 'polypeptide(L)'
;MLSDQSRPVIEQTIGVVAERIPFITPEFYRSMFEARPDLLDGMFSRSNQKNGTQAQALAGSIAMFASWLLTHPEGYPDELLSRVAHKHASLGVLPQHYPIVHEHLFGAIARDLGDAATPEVVAAWDEVYWLMADALIKIEEGLYAGQANSVVFAPFRVAAKEQTGTTTTAITLEPADGTPMTPAVAGQYVTVEVRMPDGVDQPRQFTLVPGPEGTRRIAVRLDERGEVTPVLCHDVQVGDVLRVSNPYGDVVLPEGEGPLVLASAGIGVTPMLAFLDRLVRQESQRQVLVLHADRSAEDWALRELHEMLVAELPHARLETWMETPGDGDHDGFMDLGAVRIPADAQVVLCGPLPFMQAVRSAVIAQGVPGRSVAYEILGPDQWMLHDDARETAAV
;
A
#
# COMPACT_ATOMS: atom_id res chain seq x y z
N MET A 1 4.31 -22.60 -13.29
CA MET A 1 4.69 -23.43 -12.11
C MET A 1 6.17 -23.70 -12.19
N LEU A 2 6.85 -23.76 -11.03
CA LEU A 2 8.30 -24.02 -10.97
C LEU A 2 8.60 -25.44 -11.48
N SER A 3 9.57 -25.55 -12.38
CA SER A 3 9.95 -26.82 -12.98
C SER A 3 10.59 -27.79 -11.98
N ASP A 4 10.49 -29.10 -12.25
CA ASP A 4 11.16 -30.13 -11.44
C ASP A 4 12.69 -29.97 -11.42
N GLN A 5 13.26 -29.34 -12.45
CA GLN A 5 14.69 -29.06 -12.52
C GLN A 5 15.10 -27.91 -11.59
N SER A 6 14.32 -26.83 -11.55
CA SER A 6 14.63 -25.63 -10.76
C SER A 6 14.28 -25.80 -9.29
N ARG A 7 13.24 -26.57 -8.96
CA ARG A 7 12.77 -26.75 -7.57
C ARG A 7 13.89 -27.09 -6.57
N PRO A 8 14.69 -28.15 -6.77
CA PRO A 8 15.75 -28.49 -5.79
C PRO A 8 16.85 -27.43 -5.70
N VAL A 9 17.09 -26.66 -6.78
CA VAL A 9 18.05 -25.58 -6.79
C VAL A 9 17.54 -24.40 -5.95
N ILE A 10 16.26 -24.04 -6.09
CA ILE A 10 15.64 -22.97 -5.29
C ILE A 10 15.61 -23.39 -3.81
N GLU A 11 15.21 -24.63 -3.48
CA GLU A 11 15.22 -25.15 -2.10
C GLU A 11 16.60 -25.00 -1.43
N GLN A 12 17.68 -25.26 -2.16
CA GLN A 12 19.05 -25.18 -1.63
C GLN A 12 19.57 -23.74 -1.55
N THR A 13 19.09 -22.82 -2.38
CA THR A 13 19.68 -21.48 -2.54
C THR A 13 18.85 -20.37 -1.94
N ILE A 14 17.56 -20.60 -1.65
CA ILE A 14 16.66 -19.54 -1.18
C ILE A 14 17.15 -18.86 0.11
N GLY A 15 17.69 -19.63 1.07
CA GLY A 15 18.25 -19.08 2.30
C GLY A 15 19.46 -18.19 2.04
N VAL A 16 20.40 -18.63 1.19
CA VAL A 16 21.57 -17.87 0.81
C VAL A 16 21.19 -16.60 0.08
N VAL A 17 20.29 -16.70 -0.90
CA VAL A 17 19.82 -15.52 -1.65
C VAL A 17 19.11 -14.53 -0.72
N ALA A 18 18.24 -14.99 0.18
CA ALA A 18 17.56 -14.13 1.14
C ALA A 18 18.54 -13.35 2.04
N GLU A 19 19.62 -13.98 2.52
CA GLU A 19 20.67 -13.33 3.31
C GLU A 19 21.46 -12.30 2.48
N ARG A 20 21.62 -12.52 1.17
CA ARG A 20 22.40 -11.65 0.27
C ARG A 20 21.59 -10.49 -0.32
N ILE A 21 20.28 -10.55 -0.28
CA ILE A 21 19.36 -9.55 -0.81
C ILE A 21 19.71 -8.11 -0.35
N PRO A 22 20.01 -7.82 0.93
CA PRO A 22 20.36 -6.47 1.38
C PRO A 22 21.63 -5.90 0.69
N PHE A 23 22.48 -6.74 0.13
CA PHE A 23 23.70 -6.36 -0.60
C PHE A 23 23.45 -6.26 -2.11
N ILE A 24 22.67 -7.18 -2.66
CA ILE A 24 22.31 -7.26 -4.09
C ILE A 24 21.47 -6.04 -4.50
N THR A 25 20.47 -5.69 -3.68
CA THR A 25 19.43 -4.72 -4.09
C THR A 25 19.96 -3.28 -4.25
N PRO A 26 20.84 -2.75 -3.38
CA PRO A 26 21.44 -1.43 -3.63
C PRO A 26 22.24 -1.36 -4.93
N GLU A 27 23.00 -2.41 -5.26
CA GLU A 27 23.77 -2.50 -6.49
C GLU A 27 22.87 -2.61 -7.73
N PHE A 28 21.79 -3.37 -7.63
CA PHE A 28 20.76 -3.45 -8.66
C PHE A 28 20.19 -2.06 -9.00
N TYR A 29 19.69 -1.32 -8.00
CA TYR A 29 19.13 0.01 -8.22
C TYR A 29 20.18 0.99 -8.73
N ARG A 30 21.39 0.97 -8.20
CA ARG A 30 22.49 1.82 -8.66
C ARG A 30 22.74 1.60 -10.16
N SER A 31 22.95 0.35 -10.58
CA SER A 31 23.24 0.01 -11.98
C SER A 31 22.07 0.35 -12.92
N MET A 32 20.84 0.13 -12.48
CA MET A 32 19.64 0.43 -13.27
C MET A 32 19.48 1.94 -13.49
N PHE A 33 19.61 2.75 -12.44
CA PHE A 33 19.45 4.20 -12.56
C PHE A 33 20.62 4.90 -13.26
N GLU A 34 21.84 4.34 -13.20
CA GLU A 34 22.97 4.81 -14.02
C GLU A 34 22.72 4.57 -15.52
N ALA A 35 22.13 3.42 -15.88
CA ALA A 35 21.80 3.09 -17.25
C ALA A 35 20.51 3.77 -17.74
N ARG A 36 19.53 3.95 -16.86
CA ARG A 36 18.18 4.46 -17.14
C ARG A 36 17.74 5.51 -16.14
N PRO A 37 18.37 6.71 -16.15
CA PRO A 37 18.01 7.80 -15.25
C PRO A 37 16.57 8.31 -15.44
N ASP A 38 15.99 8.08 -16.61
CA ASP A 38 14.58 8.39 -16.92
C ASP A 38 13.59 7.64 -16.01
N LEU A 39 13.94 6.46 -15.49
CA LEU A 39 13.07 5.72 -14.56
C LEU A 39 12.92 6.41 -13.20
N LEU A 40 13.83 7.30 -12.81
CA LEU A 40 13.70 8.10 -11.59
C LEU A 40 12.66 9.22 -11.73
N ASP A 41 12.28 9.57 -12.95
CA ASP A 41 11.31 10.63 -13.22
C ASP A 41 9.90 10.03 -13.26
N GLY A 42 9.12 10.26 -12.22
CA GLY A 42 7.72 9.85 -12.11
C GLY A 42 7.44 8.38 -11.72
N MET A 43 8.43 7.47 -11.77
CA MET A 43 8.19 6.05 -11.47
C MET A 43 8.71 5.62 -10.10
N PHE A 44 9.86 6.12 -9.67
CA PHE A 44 10.50 5.73 -8.42
C PHE A 44 10.56 6.87 -7.41
N SER A 45 10.22 6.57 -6.15
CA SER A 45 10.34 7.52 -5.05
C SER A 45 11.80 7.65 -4.60
N ARG A 46 12.39 8.84 -4.74
CA ARG A 46 13.76 9.11 -4.29
C ARG A 46 13.96 8.89 -2.79
N SER A 47 12.97 9.23 -1.97
CA SER A 47 13.05 9.01 -0.52
C SER A 47 13.09 7.53 -0.15
N ASN A 48 12.28 6.69 -0.82
CA ASN A 48 12.30 5.24 -0.60
C ASN A 48 13.59 4.59 -1.09
N GLN A 49 14.24 5.18 -2.09
CA GLN A 49 15.58 4.77 -2.54
C GLN A 49 16.64 5.11 -1.50
N LYS A 50 16.64 6.35 -0.98
CA LYS A 50 17.65 6.82 -0.01
C LYS A 50 17.61 6.06 1.32
N ASN A 51 16.45 5.65 1.79
CA ASN A 51 16.28 4.91 3.05
C ASN A 51 16.32 3.37 2.91
N GLY A 52 16.47 2.86 1.68
CA GLY A 52 16.57 1.43 1.39
C GLY A 52 15.27 0.62 1.52
N THR A 53 14.15 1.25 1.86
CA THR A 53 12.88 0.54 2.10
C THR A 53 12.33 -0.12 0.83
N GLN A 54 12.50 0.50 -0.33
CA GLN A 54 12.09 -0.07 -1.61
C GLN A 54 12.94 -1.29 -1.99
N ALA A 55 14.23 -1.24 -1.66
CA ALA A 55 15.14 -2.36 -1.85
C ALA A 55 14.71 -3.58 -1.04
N GLN A 56 14.36 -3.37 0.23
CA GLN A 56 13.87 -4.42 1.11
C GLN A 56 12.53 -5.00 0.64
N ALA A 57 11.60 -4.15 0.17
CA ALA A 57 10.30 -4.59 -0.34
C ALA A 57 10.41 -5.50 -1.58
N LEU A 58 11.25 -5.12 -2.58
CA LEU A 58 11.50 -5.95 -3.76
C LEU A 58 12.07 -7.31 -3.37
N ALA A 59 13.05 -7.27 -2.51
CA ALA A 59 13.75 -8.44 -2.03
C ALA A 59 12.82 -9.43 -1.31
N GLY A 60 12.00 -8.90 -0.42
CA GLY A 60 11.02 -9.68 0.32
C GLY A 60 9.97 -10.30 -0.58
N SER A 61 9.47 -9.55 -1.56
CA SER A 61 8.46 -10.09 -2.48
C SER A 61 8.99 -11.22 -3.35
N ILE A 62 10.24 -11.14 -3.84
CA ILE A 62 10.85 -12.24 -4.62
C ILE A 62 11.09 -13.48 -3.75
N ALA A 63 11.63 -13.30 -2.54
CA ALA A 63 11.88 -14.40 -1.62
C ALA A 63 10.57 -15.09 -1.19
N MET A 64 9.54 -14.32 -0.89
CA MET A 64 8.22 -14.82 -0.54
C MET A 64 7.57 -15.57 -1.69
N PHE A 65 7.64 -15.02 -2.92
CA PHE A 65 7.12 -15.69 -4.10
C PHE A 65 7.84 -17.01 -4.35
N ALA A 66 9.18 -17.05 -4.23
CA ALA A 66 9.96 -18.28 -4.35
C ALA A 66 9.58 -19.32 -3.27
N SER A 67 9.44 -18.89 -2.01
CA SER A 67 9.00 -19.74 -0.90
C SER A 67 7.61 -20.32 -1.13
N TRP A 68 6.68 -19.50 -1.63
CA TRP A 68 5.33 -19.95 -1.98
C TRP A 68 5.35 -21.03 -3.05
N LEU A 69 6.12 -20.88 -4.13
CA LEU A 69 6.25 -21.87 -5.19
C LEU A 69 6.77 -23.24 -4.69
N LEU A 70 7.60 -23.22 -3.64
CA LEU A 70 8.10 -24.46 -3.01
C LEU A 70 7.01 -25.20 -2.23
N THR A 71 6.11 -24.47 -1.58
CA THR A 71 5.09 -25.03 -0.69
C THR A 71 3.73 -25.21 -1.35
N HIS A 72 3.44 -24.47 -2.42
CA HIS A 72 2.15 -24.47 -3.15
C HIS A 72 2.37 -24.70 -4.65
N PRO A 73 2.59 -25.94 -5.09
CA PRO A 73 2.94 -26.22 -6.49
C PRO A 73 1.82 -25.90 -7.50
N GLU A 74 0.57 -25.76 -7.04
CA GLU A 74 -0.61 -25.58 -7.90
C GLU A 74 -1.07 -24.13 -8.04
N GLY A 75 -0.44 -23.14 -7.36
CA GLY A 75 -0.93 -21.76 -7.34
C GLY A 75 0.11 -20.70 -7.04
N TYR A 76 -0.32 -19.46 -7.18
CA TYR A 76 0.47 -18.26 -6.86
C TYR A 76 -0.07 -17.56 -5.61
N PRO A 77 0.74 -16.74 -4.92
CA PRO A 77 0.29 -15.94 -3.78
C PRO A 77 -0.54 -14.73 -4.27
N ASP A 78 -1.84 -14.93 -4.41
CA ASP A 78 -2.73 -13.95 -5.04
C ASP A 78 -2.71 -12.59 -4.32
N GLU A 79 -2.70 -12.56 -2.99
CA GLU A 79 -2.65 -11.32 -2.21
C GLU A 79 -1.35 -10.54 -2.45
N LEU A 80 -0.19 -11.23 -2.45
CA LEU A 80 1.09 -10.60 -2.75
C LEU A 80 1.10 -10.01 -4.16
N LEU A 81 0.71 -10.82 -5.15
CA LEU A 81 0.73 -10.39 -6.55
C LEU A 81 -0.27 -9.26 -6.81
N SER A 82 -1.47 -9.32 -6.22
CA SER A 82 -2.47 -8.27 -6.32
C SER A 82 -1.93 -6.95 -5.80
N ARG A 83 -1.36 -6.94 -4.59
CA ARG A 83 -0.80 -5.73 -3.97
C ARG A 83 0.32 -5.11 -4.80
N VAL A 84 1.26 -5.93 -5.27
CA VAL A 84 2.36 -5.46 -6.13
C VAL A 84 1.82 -4.92 -7.45
N ALA A 85 0.90 -5.63 -8.11
CA ALA A 85 0.33 -5.23 -9.41
C ALA A 85 -0.46 -3.91 -9.32
N HIS A 86 -1.28 -3.71 -8.27
CA HIS A 86 -1.98 -2.45 -8.05
C HIS A 86 -0.98 -1.28 -7.86
N LYS A 87 0.11 -1.50 -7.12
CA LYS A 87 1.17 -0.50 -6.96
C LYS A 87 1.86 -0.19 -8.27
N HIS A 88 2.24 -1.19 -9.04
CA HIS A 88 2.83 -1.05 -10.36
C HIS A 88 1.91 -0.30 -11.32
N ALA A 89 0.65 -0.71 -11.41
CA ALA A 89 -0.33 -0.07 -12.26
C ALA A 89 -0.53 1.42 -11.92
N SER A 90 -0.52 1.76 -10.62
CA SER A 90 -0.64 3.15 -10.17
C SER A 90 0.54 4.05 -10.55
N LEU A 91 1.67 3.46 -10.90
CA LEU A 91 2.90 4.11 -11.35
C LEU A 91 3.14 4.00 -12.86
N GLY A 92 2.26 3.29 -13.59
CA GLY A 92 2.39 3.10 -15.03
C GLY A 92 3.47 2.10 -15.44
N VAL A 93 3.74 1.08 -14.62
CA VAL A 93 4.62 -0.02 -15.00
C VAL A 93 4.00 -0.80 -16.15
N LEU A 94 4.79 -1.07 -17.18
CA LEU A 94 4.38 -1.75 -18.39
C LEU A 94 5.26 -2.99 -18.65
N PRO A 95 4.85 -3.95 -19.47
CA PRO A 95 5.61 -5.18 -19.75
C PRO A 95 7.07 -4.94 -20.17
N GLN A 96 7.35 -3.85 -20.89
CA GLN A 96 8.72 -3.51 -21.33
C GLN A 96 9.68 -3.11 -20.17
N HIS A 97 9.20 -2.86 -18.99
CA HIS A 97 10.04 -2.53 -17.83
C HIS A 97 10.64 -3.78 -17.17
N TYR A 98 9.97 -4.93 -17.27
CA TYR A 98 10.42 -6.18 -16.67
C TYR A 98 11.77 -6.68 -17.20
N PRO A 99 12.05 -6.69 -18.51
CA PRO A 99 13.38 -7.03 -19.03
C PRO A 99 14.51 -6.12 -18.48
N ILE A 100 14.22 -4.83 -18.27
CA ILE A 100 15.21 -3.87 -17.72
C ILE A 100 15.54 -4.24 -16.27
N VAL A 101 14.50 -4.49 -15.47
CA VAL A 101 14.67 -4.93 -14.06
C VAL A 101 15.43 -6.24 -14.00
N HIS A 102 15.08 -7.21 -14.86
CA HIS A 102 15.74 -8.50 -14.95
C HIS A 102 17.25 -8.36 -15.23
N GLU A 103 17.63 -7.63 -16.26
CA GLU A 103 19.03 -7.43 -16.66
C GLU A 103 19.88 -6.89 -15.49
N HIS A 104 19.41 -5.84 -14.84
CA HIS A 104 20.16 -5.20 -13.76
C HIS A 104 20.15 -6.02 -12.45
N LEU A 105 19.04 -6.69 -12.13
CA LEU A 105 18.94 -7.56 -10.96
C LEU A 105 19.85 -8.77 -11.08
N PHE A 106 19.81 -9.48 -12.20
CA PHE A 106 20.66 -10.64 -12.44
C PHE A 106 22.14 -10.26 -12.59
N GLY A 107 22.43 -9.08 -13.13
CA GLY A 107 23.76 -8.53 -13.11
C GLY A 107 24.29 -8.26 -11.70
N ALA A 108 23.44 -7.77 -10.79
CA ALA A 108 23.81 -7.56 -9.39
C ALA A 108 23.96 -8.90 -8.62
N ILE A 109 23.07 -9.87 -8.85
CA ILE A 109 23.16 -11.22 -8.28
C ILE A 109 24.48 -11.88 -8.69
N ALA A 110 24.82 -11.86 -9.98
CA ALA A 110 26.06 -12.46 -10.48
C ALA A 110 27.32 -11.81 -9.86
N ARG A 111 27.32 -10.51 -9.70
CA ARG A 111 28.45 -9.78 -9.04
C ARG A 111 28.58 -10.13 -7.56
N ASP A 112 27.48 -10.27 -6.85
CA ASP A 112 27.48 -10.52 -5.41
C ASP A 112 27.82 -11.98 -5.08
N LEU A 113 27.22 -12.94 -5.79
CA LEU A 113 27.41 -14.36 -5.54
C LEU A 113 28.69 -14.91 -6.16
N GLY A 114 29.27 -14.24 -7.19
CA GLY A 114 30.50 -14.69 -7.84
C GLY A 114 30.40 -16.14 -8.34
N ASP A 115 31.33 -17.00 -7.94
CA ASP A 115 31.38 -18.41 -8.36
C ASP A 115 30.17 -19.25 -7.87
N ALA A 116 29.43 -18.77 -6.87
CA ALA A 116 28.21 -19.43 -6.41
C ALA A 116 27.01 -19.19 -7.37
N ALA A 117 27.07 -18.19 -8.25
CA ALA A 117 26.12 -17.99 -9.34
C ALA A 117 26.37 -18.96 -10.49
N THR A 118 26.24 -20.27 -10.23
CA THR A 118 26.42 -21.29 -11.28
C THR A 118 25.34 -21.17 -12.36
N PRO A 119 25.54 -21.67 -13.58
CA PRO A 119 24.52 -21.63 -14.63
C PRO A 119 23.17 -22.23 -14.19
N GLU A 120 23.20 -23.27 -13.36
CA GLU A 120 22.00 -23.92 -12.83
C GLU A 120 21.25 -23.01 -11.82
N VAL A 121 22.00 -22.32 -10.95
CA VAL A 121 21.44 -21.36 -9.99
C VAL A 121 20.80 -20.17 -10.74
N VAL A 122 21.53 -19.61 -11.70
CA VAL A 122 21.04 -18.50 -12.52
C VAL A 122 19.77 -18.92 -13.27
N ALA A 123 19.74 -20.08 -13.91
CA ALA A 123 18.58 -20.55 -14.66
C ALA A 123 17.36 -20.81 -13.76
N ALA A 124 17.55 -21.34 -12.55
CA ALA A 124 16.46 -21.57 -11.62
C ALA A 124 15.84 -20.27 -11.09
N TRP A 125 16.65 -19.27 -10.77
CA TRP A 125 16.16 -17.96 -10.34
C TRP A 125 15.60 -17.14 -11.49
N ASP A 126 16.09 -17.30 -12.72
CA ASP A 126 15.51 -16.74 -13.95
C ASP A 126 14.08 -17.25 -14.15
N GLU A 127 13.84 -18.55 -13.95
CA GLU A 127 12.50 -19.12 -14.01
C GLU A 127 11.58 -18.51 -12.94
N VAL A 128 12.02 -18.39 -11.69
CA VAL A 128 11.24 -17.73 -10.61
C VAL A 128 10.88 -16.30 -10.99
N TYR A 129 11.86 -15.54 -11.50
CA TYR A 129 11.63 -14.16 -11.93
C TYR A 129 10.54 -14.05 -12.99
N TRP A 130 10.64 -14.85 -14.07
CA TRP A 130 9.68 -14.76 -15.16
C TRP A 130 8.30 -15.31 -14.80
N LEU A 131 8.22 -16.31 -13.91
CA LEU A 131 6.93 -16.75 -13.37
C LEU A 131 6.23 -15.64 -12.59
N MET A 132 6.97 -14.87 -11.78
CA MET A 132 6.42 -13.73 -11.06
C MET A 132 6.07 -12.59 -12.02
N ALA A 133 6.97 -12.25 -12.93
CA ALA A 133 6.78 -11.18 -13.91
C ALA A 133 5.57 -11.41 -14.81
N ASP A 134 5.41 -12.62 -15.36
CA ASP A 134 4.28 -12.98 -16.22
C ASP A 134 2.95 -12.92 -15.46
N ALA A 135 2.94 -13.35 -14.19
CA ALA A 135 1.75 -13.26 -13.35
C ALA A 135 1.38 -11.79 -13.05
N LEU A 136 2.36 -10.95 -12.73
CA LEU A 136 2.15 -9.51 -12.50
C LEU A 136 1.67 -8.80 -13.77
N ILE A 137 2.33 -9.02 -14.91
CA ILE A 137 1.96 -8.43 -16.20
C ILE A 137 0.49 -8.76 -16.52
N LYS A 138 0.07 -10.00 -16.32
CA LYS A 138 -1.31 -10.41 -16.58
C LYS A 138 -2.32 -9.70 -15.69
N ILE A 139 -2.01 -9.51 -14.40
CA ILE A 139 -2.88 -8.78 -13.47
C ILE A 139 -2.92 -7.30 -13.86
N GLU A 140 -1.76 -6.69 -14.14
CA GLU A 140 -1.62 -5.29 -14.53
C GLU A 140 -2.38 -4.97 -15.82
N GLU A 141 -2.30 -5.85 -16.84
CA GLU A 141 -3.09 -5.73 -18.07
C GLU A 141 -4.59 -5.72 -17.79
N GLY A 142 -5.06 -6.59 -16.87
CA GLY A 142 -6.44 -6.60 -16.42
C GLY A 142 -6.84 -5.30 -15.71
N LEU A 143 -5.96 -4.77 -14.85
CA LEU A 143 -6.18 -3.51 -14.15
C LEU A 143 -6.27 -2.34 -15.13
N TYR A 144 -5.40 -2.26 -16.14
CA TYR A 144 -5.45 -1.23 -17.17
C TYR A 144 -6.69 -1.33 -18.05
N ALA A 145 -7.07 -2.54 -18.46
CA ALA A 145 -8.25 -2.78 -19.27
C ALA A 145 -9.57 -2.43 -18.55
N GLY A 146 -9.58 -2.49 -17.22
CA GLY A 146 -10.71 -2.10 -16.37
C GLY A 146 -10.89 -0.58 -16.20
N GLN A 147 -9.95 0.25 -16.66
CA GLN A 147 -10.04 1.70 -16.52
C GLN A 147 -10.93 2.34 -17.58
N ALA A 148 -11.56 3.47 -17.25
CA ALA A 148 -12.38 4.25 -18.19
C ALA A 148 -11.53 4.99 -19.25
N ASN A 149 -10.22 5.05 -19.07
CA ASN A 149 -9.26 5.68 -19.96
C ASN A 149 -7.93 4.91 -19.96
N SER A 150 -7.08 5.13 -20.96
CA SER A 150 -5.76 4.51 -21.10
C SER A 150 -4.60 5.43 -20.65
N VAL A 151 -4.92 6.55 -19.99
CA VAL A 151 -3.92 7.52 -19.56
C VAL A 151 -3.36 7.10 -18.19
N VAL A 152 -2.03 7.04 -18.06
CA VAL A 152 -1.40 6.70 -16.77
C VAL A 152 -1.67 7.79 -15.74
N PHE A 153 -1.43 9.06 -16.12
CA PHE A 153 -1.67 10.22 -15.27
C PHE A 153 -2.48 11.26 -16.04
N ALA A 154 -3.70 11.53 -15.59
CA ALA A 154 -4.55 12.59 -16.12
C ALA A 154 -4.33 13.92 -15.36
N PRO A 155 -4.53 15.09 -16.00
CA PRO A 155 -4.43 16.36 -15.33
C PRO A 155 -5.68 16.62 -14.46
N PHE A 156 -5.46 16.98 -13.20
CA PHE A 156 -6.49 17.40 -12.26
C PHE A 156 -6.16 18.78 -11.69
N ARG A 157 -7.14 19.66 -11.64
CA ARG A 157 -7.04 20.98 -11.04
C ARG A 157 -7.34 20.89 -9.56
N VAL A 158 -6.55 21.56 -8.74
CA VAL A 158 -6.85 21.77 -7.32
C VAL A 158 -8.06 22.69 -7.19
N ALA A 159 -9.20 22.14 -6.82
CA ALA A 159 -10.46 22.89 -6.64
C ALA A 159 -10.56 23.50 -5.24
N ALA A 160 -10.05 22.82 -4.22
CA ALA A 160 -10.03 23.29 -2.84
C ALA A 160 -8.87 22.69 -2.04
N LYS A 161 -8.42 23.45 -1.04
CA LYS A 161 -7.50 22.98 0.02
C LYS A 161 -8.08 23.38 1.36
N GLU A 162 -8.11 22.47 2.29
CA GLU A 162 -8.70 22.64 3.61
C GLU A 162 -7.79 22.02 4.67
N GLN A 163 -7.46 22.78 5.72
CA GLN A 163 -6.74 22.24 6.88
C GLN A 163 -7.69 21.36 7.68
N THR A 164 -7.28 20.12 7.95
CA THR A 164 -8.11 19.13 8.65
C THR A 164 -7.28 18.32 9.63
N GLY A 165 -7.04 18.88 10.79
CA GLY A 165 -6.03 18.44 11.76
C GLY A 165 -4.79 19.34 11.70
N THR A 166 -3.92 19.28 12.71
CA THR A 166 -2.77 20.18 12.86
C THR A 166 -1.75 20.07 11.72
N THR A 167 -1.58 18.85 11.19
CA THR A 167 -0.58 18.54 10.16
C THR A 167 -1.18 17.98 8.87
N THR A 168 -2.50 17.99 8.71
CA THR A 168 -3.15 17.35 7.56
C THR A 168 -3.93 18.38 6.73
N THR A 169 -3.69 18.37 5.42
CA THR A 169 -4.43 19.16 4.43
C THR A 169 -5.26 18.24 3.54
N ALA A 170 -6.55 18.45 3.48
CA ALA A 170 -7.41 17.83 2.49
C ALA A 170 -7.34 18.62 1.18
N ILE A 171 -7.14 17.93 0.06
CA ILE A 171 -7.05 18.53 -1.28
C ILE A 171 -8.15 17.89 -2.15
N THR A 172 -9.02 18.74 -2.69
CA THR A 172 -10.06 18.34 -3.65
C THR A 172 -9.56 18.65 -5.06
N LEU A 173 -9.65 17.66 -5.93
CA LEU A 173 -9.13 17.66 -7.29
C LEU A 173 -10.28 17.43 -8.27
N GLU A 174 -10.45 18.30 -9.25
CA GLU A 174 -11.41 18.15 -10.36
C GLU A 174 -10.69 17.85 -11.66
N PRO A 175 -11.27 17.06 -12.59
CA PRO A 175 -10.68 16.83 -13.91
C PRO A 175 -10.38 18.17 -14.60
N ALA A 176 -9.17 18.36 -15.11
CA ALA A 176 -8.76 19.58 -15.81
C ALA A 176 -9.00 19.51 -17.31
N ASP A 177 -9.30 18.34 -17.83
CA ASP A 177 -9.61 18.08 -19.23
C ASP A 177 -10.82 17.12 -19.36
N GLY A 178 -11.08 16.67 -20.59
CA GLY A 178 -12.19 15.75 -20.88
C GLY A 178 -11.88 14.26 -20.67
N THR A 179 -10.78 13.91 -20.01
CA THR A 179 -10.42 12.50 -19.74
C THR A 179 -11.48 11.83 -18.87
N PRO A 180 -12.10 10.71 -19.31
CA PRO A 180 -13.10 10.02 -18.51
C PRO A 180 -12.52 9.53 -17.18
N MET A 181 -13.21 9.78 -16.08
CA MET A 181 -12.80 9.29 -14.77
C MET A 181 -13.29 7.87 -14.53
N THR A 182 -12.37 6.98 -14.13
CA THR A 182 -12.75 5.67 -13.59
C THR A 182 -13.39 5.85 -12.21
N PRO A 183 -14.58 5.28 -11.96
CA PRO A 183 -15.16 5.26 -10.61
C PRO A 183 -14.20 4.55 -9.63
N ALA A 184 -13.99 5.15 -8.48
CA ALA A 184 -13.17 4.53 -7.44
C ALA A 184 -14.00 3.55 -6.60
N VAL A 185 -13.38 2.45 -6.19
CA VAL A 185 -13.90 1.56 -5.14
C VAL A 185 -13.42 2.07 -3.79
N ALA A 186 -14.27 1.99 -2.76
CA ALA A 186 -13.90 2.41 -1.41
C ALA A 186 -12.65 1.67 -0.91
N GLY A 187 -11.68 2.42 -0.39
CA GLY A 187 -10.37 1.94 0.02
C GLY A 187 -9.25 2.18 -0.99
N GLN A 188 -9.57 2.38 -2.28
CA GLN A 188 -8.58 2.65 -3.30
C GLN A 188 -7.85 3.99 -3.11
N TYR A 189 -6.65 4.05 -3.64
CA TYR A 189 -5.78 5.23 -3.68
C TYR A 189 -5.51 5.68 -5.12
N VAL A 190 -5.02 6.90 -5.25
CA VAL A 190 -4.43 7.42 -6.48
C VAL A 190 -2.96 7.76 -6.24
N THR A 191 -2.14 7.67 -7.29
CA THR A 191 -0.81 8.26 -7.29
C THR A 191 -0.93 9.70 -7.79
N VAL A 192 -0.42 10.63 -6.99
CA VAL A 192 -0.23 12.03 -7.40
C VAL A 192 1.24 12.22 -7.75
N GLU A 193 1.49 12.70 -8.94
CA GLU A 193 2.81 13.03 -9.44
C GLU A 193 3.05 14.53 -9.23
N VAL A 194 4.08 14.85 -8.46
CA VAL A 194 4.39 16.21 -8.04
C VAL A 194 5.70 16.65 -8.65
N ARG A 195 5.66 17.76 -9.40
CA ARG A 195 6.85 18.38 -9.98
C ARG A 195 7.69 19.03 -8.90
N MET A 196 8.90 18.53 -8.72
CA MET A 196 9.83 19.04 -7.72
C MET A 196 10.59 20.27 -8.24
N PRO A 197 11.16 21.12 -7.35
CA PRO A 197 11.91 22.31 -7.76
C PRO A 197 13.10 22.04 -8.69
N ASP A 198 13.67 20.84 -8.62
CA ASP A 198 14.76 20.39 -9.50
C ASP A 198 14.29 19.86 -10.88
N GLY A 199 12.98 19.91 -11.13
CA GLY A 199 12.39 19.51 -12.39
C GLY A 199 12.11 18.02 -12.53
N VAL A 200 12.27 17.21 -11.49
CA VAL A 200 11.95 15.79 -11.47
C VAL A 200 10.54 15.57 -10.91
N ASP A 201 9.76 14.69 -11.52
CA ASP A 201 8.43 14.33 -11.01
C ASP A 201 8.56 13.24 -9.94
N GLN A 202 7.89 13.43 -8.80
CA GLN A 202 7.90 12.48 -7.69
C GLN A 202 6.50 11.96 -7.38
N PRO A 203 6.28 10.64 -7.47
CA PRO A 203 4.98 10.04 -7.21
C PRO A 203 4.76 9.78 -5.72
N ARG A 204 3.52 9.99 -5.24
CA ARG A 204 3.05 9.55 -3.91
C ARG A 204 1.61 9.06 -4.00
N GLN A 205 1.34 8.00 -3.26
CA GLN A 205 0.01 7.42 -3.17
C GLN A 205 -0.77 8.06 -2.02
N PHE A 206 -2.04 8.37 -2.31
CA PHE A 206 -2.98 8.89 -1.32
C PHE A 206 -4.31 8.17 -1.46
N THR A 207 -4.82 7.63 -0.37
CA THR A 207 -6.15 7.03 -0.33
C THR A 207 -7.20 8.08 -0.69
N LEU A 208 -8.17 7.70 -1.51
CA LEU A 208 -9.30 8.54 -1.83
C LEU A 208 -10.26 8.58 -0.64
N VAL A 209 -10.54 9.79 -0.17
CA VAL A 209 -11.51 10.04 0.89
C VAL A 209 -12.82 10.61 0.34
N PRO A 210 -13.94 10.54 1.07
CA PRO A 210 -15.21 11.10 0.63
C PRO A 210 -15.08 12.58 0.27
N GLY A 211 -15.68 12.97 -0.86
CA GLY A 211 -15.65 14.32 -1.40
C GLY A 211 -16.82 14.60 -2.34
N PRO A 212 -16.88 15.80 -2.94
CA PRO A 212 -17.91 16.16 -3.90
C PRO A 212 -17.94 15.19 -5.08
N GLU A 213 -19.15 14.95 -5.63
CA GLU A 213 -19.34 14.11 -6.81
C GLU A 213 -18.54 14.65 -8.01
N GLY A 214 -17.96 13.74 -8.79
CA GLY A 214 -17.15 14.11 -9.95
C GLY A 214 -15.74 14.63 -9.60
N THR A 215 -15.30 14.53 -8.34
CA THR A 215 -13.96 14.93 -7.90
C THR A 215 -13.18 13.76 -7.32
N ARG A 216 -11.89 14.00 -7.05
CA ARG A 216 -11.02 13.17 -6.20
C ARG A 216 -10.66 13.99 -4.97
N ARG A 217 -10.78 13.43 -3.77
CA ARG A 217 -10.34 14.09 -2.54
C ARG A 217 -9.33 13.21 -1.84
N ILE A 218 -8.21 13.80 -1.46
CA ILE A 218 -7.12 13.15 -0.73
C ILE A 218 -6.82 13.92 0.55
N ALA A 219 -6.28 13.24 1.56
CA ALA A 219 -5.78 13.88 2.77
C ALA A 219 -4.25 13.68 2.85
N VAL A 220 -3.52 14.77 2.90
CA VAL A 220 -2.06 14.82 2.89
C VAL A 220 -1.57 15.20 4.27
N ARG A 221 -0.96 14.24 4.99
CA ARG A 221 -0.26 14.55 6.24
C ARG A 221 1.13 15.08 5.93
N LEU A 222 1.43 16.26 6.44
CA LEU A 222 2.72 16.91 6.29
C LEU A 222 3.81 16.12 7.01
N ASP A 223 4.85 15.77 6.28
CA ASP A 223 6.14 15.37 6.81
C ASP A 223 7.16 16.43 6.38
N GLU A 224 7.58 17.27 7.32
CA GLU A 224 8.53 18.37 7.06
C GLU A 224 9.88 17.88 6.54
N ARG A 225 10.24 16.62 6.79
CA ARG A 225 11.47 16.01 6.28
C ARG A 225 11.26 15.27 4.95
N GLY A 226 10.00 15.14 4.52
CA GLY A 226 9.63 14.56 3.24
C GLY A 226 9.92 15.52 2.08
N GLU A 227 10.00 14.98 0.86
CA GLU A 227 10.20 15.81 -0.34
C GLU A 227 8.87 16.34 -0.91
N VAL A 228 7.82 15.52 -0.90
CA VAL A 228 6.57 15.77 -1.65
C VAL A 228 5.48 16.42 -0.81
N THR A 229 5.29 15.96 0.44
CA THR A 229 4.19 16.48 1.26
C THR A 229 4.34 17.97 1.63
N PRO A 230 5.55 18.54 1.86
CA PRO A 230 5.71 19.99 1.99
C PRO A 230 5.27 20.75 0.75
N VAL A 231 5.62 20.28 -0.46
CA VAL A 231 5.19 20.93 -1.72
C VAL A 231 3.66 20.92 -1.84
N LEU A 232 3.02 19.76 -1.59
CA LEU A 232 1.56 19.67 -1.63
C LEU A 232 0.87 20.55 -0.58
N CYS A 233 1.42 20.62 0.63
CA CYS A 233 0.80 21.37 1.72
C CYS A 233 1.07 22.88 1.63
N HIS A 234 2.27 23.31 1.21
CA HIS A 234 2.67 24.72 1.28
C HIS A 234 2.67 25.42 -0.08
N ASP A 235 3.20 24.77 -1.13
CA ASP A 235 3.48 25.42 -2.41
C ASP A 235 2.32 25.31 -3.39
N VAL A 236 1.68 24.13 -3.48
CA VAL A 236 0.53 23.91 -4.37
C VAL A 236 -0.66 24.76 -3.92
N GLN A 237 -1.25 25.51 -4.87
CA GLN A 237 -2.37 26.43 -4.63
C GLN A 237 -3.64 25.97 -5.35
N VAL A 238 -4.79 26.50 -4.92
CA VAL A 238 -6.07 26.34 -5.65
C VAL A 238 -5.92 26.92 -7.06
N GLY A 239 -6.28 26.12 -8.06
CA GLY A 239 -6.12 26.42 -9.48
C GLY A 239 -4.93 25.72 -10.14
N ASP A 240 -3.94 25.26 -9.37
CA ASP A 240 -2.82 24.47 -9.92
C ASP A 240 -3.28 23.14 -10.47
N VAL A 241 -2.50 22.58 -11.39
CA VAL A 241 -2.79 21.29 -12.04
C VAL A 241 -1.77 20.26 -11.58
N LEU A 242 -2.26 19.16 -11.04
CA LEU A 242 -1.49 17.99 -10.66
C LEU A 242 -1.78 16.84 -11.62
N ARG A 243 -0.83 15.94 -11.80
CA ARG A 243 -1.01 14.70 -12.56
C ARG A 243 -1.41 13.59 -11.62
N VAL A 244 -2.54 12.93 -11.90
CA VAL A 244 -3.16 11.95 -10.99
C VAL A 244 -3.48 10.68 -11.75
N SER A 245 -3.12 9.53 -11.19
CA SER A 245 -3.42 8.22 -11.77
C SER A 245 -4.91 7.88 -11.70
N ASN A 246 -5.32 6.86 -12.44
CA ASN A 246 -6.56 6.14 -12.15
C ASN A 246 -6.52 5.55 -10.72
N PRO A 247 -7.68 5.19 -10.12
CA PRO A 247 -7.73 4.58 -8.81
C PRO A 247 -7.25 3.12 -8.86
N TYR A 248 -6.40 2.77 -7.89
CA TYR A 248 -5.87 1.43 -7.68
C TYR A 248 -5.88 1.09 -6.19
N GLY A 249 -5.61 -0.14 -5.83
CA GLY A 249 -5.58 -0.66 -4.46
C GLY A 249 -6.44 -1.92 -4.34
N ASP A 250 -5.92 -2.90 -3.64
CA ASP A 250 -6.52 -4.22 -3.42
C ASP A 250 -7.25 -4.33 -2.09
N VAL A 251 -6.97 -3.43 -1.14
CA VAL A 251 -7.67 -3.37 0.14
C VAL A 251 -8.97 -2.57 -0.02
N VAL A 252 -10.05 -3.29 -0.18
CA VAL A 252 -11.40 -2.74 -0.37
C VAL A 252 -12.31 -3.14 0.78
N LEU A 253 -13.49 -2.51 0.88
CA LEU A 253 -14.47 -2.86 1.89
C LEU A 253 -14.81 -4.35 1.82
N PRO A 254 -14.57 -5.13 2.90
CA PRO A 254 -14.90 -6.56 2.91
C PRO A 254 -16.39 -6.80 2.70
N GLU A 255 -16.72 -7.75 1.83
CA GLU A 255 -18.11 -8.16 1.56
C GLU A 255 -18.69 -8.93 2.75
N GLY A 256 -20.03 -8.93 2.85
CA GLY A 256 -20.80 -9.69 3.85
C GLY A 256 -21.50 -8.82 4.88
N GLU A 257 -22.35 -9.47 5.67
CA GLU A 257 -23.19 -8.83 6.71
C GLU A 257 -22.68 -9.07 8.15
N GLY A 258 -21.60 -9.84 8.30
CA GLY A 258 -21.00 -10.12 9.59
C GLY A 258 -20.34 -8.89 10.21
N PRO A 259 -19.94 -8.95 11.51
CA PRO A 259 -19.32 -7.84 12.21
C PRO A 259 -18.07 -7.32 11.48
N LEU A 260 -17.92 -6.01 11.40
CA LEU A 260 -16.76 -5.34 10.81
C LEU A 260 -16.03 -4.51 11.87
N VAL A 261 -14.71 -4.64 11.92
CA VAL A 261 -13.83 -3.80 12.75
C VAL A 261 -12.94 -2.99 11.84
N LEU A 262 -12.99 -1.67 11.99
CA LEU A 262 -12.14 -0.72 11.26
C LEU A 262 -11.20 -0.08 12.27
N ALA A 263 -9.92 -0.47 12.26
CA ALA A 263 -8.94 0.04 13.21
C ALA A 263 -7.85 0.87 12.52
N SER A 264 -7.68 2.10 12.96
CA SER A 264 -6.77 3.07 12.36
C SER A 264 -5.93 3.83 13.36
N ALA A 265 -4.76 4.31 12.91
CA ALA A 265 -3.96 5.27 13.66
C ALA A 265 -3.45 6.40 12.77
N GLY A 266 -3.58 7.64 13.23
CA GLY A 266 -3.18 8.84 12.50
C GLY A 266 -3.83 8.93 11.12
N ILE A 267 -3.03 9.20 10.09
CA ILE A 267 -3.54 9.32 8.70
C ILE A 267 -4.09 8.02 8.13
N GLY A 268 -3.87 6.87 8.78
CA GLY A 268 -4.51 5.60 8.46
C GLY A 268 -6.03 5.59 8.59
N VAL A 269 -6.63 6.67 9.09
CA VAL A 269 -8.08 6.90 9.07
C VAL A 269 -8.64 6.97 7.63
N THR A 270 -7.84 7.34 6.64
CA THR A 270 -8.32 7.63 5.28
C THR A 270 -9.05 6.48 4.59
N PRO A 271 -8.58 5.21 4.56
CA PRO A 271 -9.38 4.12 4.02
C PRO A 271 -10.64 3.84 4.84
N MET A 272 -10.60 4.06 6.17
CA MET A 272 -11.77 3.85 7.04
C MET A 272 -12.90 4.80 6.69
N LEU A 273 -12.58 6.07 6.38
CA LEU A 273 -13.57 7.06 5.91
C LEU A 273 -14.23 6.63 4.60
N ALA A 274 -13.46 6.08 3.65
CA ALA A 274 -14.00 5.58 2.40
C ALA A 274 -14.94 4.38 2.62
N PHE A 275 -14.60 3.48 3.54
CA PHE A 275 -15.43 2.33 3.89
C PHE A 275 -16.72 2.77 4.59
N LEU A 276 -16.64 3.69 5.54
CA LEU A 276 -17.81 4.23 6.24
C LEU A 276 -18.76 4.96 5.29
N ASP A 277 -18.25 5.83 4.40
CA ASP A 277 -19.08 6.49 3.38
C ASP A 277 -19.78 5.48 2.47
N ARG A 278 -19.10 4.41 2.08
CA ARG A 278 -19.70 3.34 1.28
C ARG A 278 -20.82 2.63 2.03
N LEU A 279 -20.61 2.32 3.33
CA LEU A 279 -21.63 1.69 4.18
C LEU A 279 -22.84 2.60 4.39
N VAL A 280 -22.61 3.91 4.59
CA VAL A 280 -23.69 4.91 4.70
C VAL A 280 -24.50 4.95 3.40
N ARG A 281 -23.86 5.08 2.24
CA ARG A 281 -24.55 5.09 0.93
C ARG A 281 -25.31 3.81 0.61
N GLN A 282 -24.94 2.69 1.22
CA GLN A 282 -25.62 1.41 1.12
C GLN A 282 -26.73 1.23 2.16
N GLU A 283 -26.93 2.21 3.06
CA GLU A 283 -27.86 2.11 4.20
C GLU A 283 -27.61 0.83 5.03
N SER A 284 -26.32 0.52 5.24
CA SER A 284 -25.87 -0.75 5.81
C SER A 284 -26.41 -0.95 7.23
N GLN A 285 -26.91 -2.14 7.51
CA GLN A 285 -27.32 -2.59 8.86
C GLN A 285 -26.23 -3.40 9.57
N ARG A 286 -25.03 -3.43 9.00
CA ARG A 286 -23.89 -4.18 9.52
C ARG A 286 -23.44 -3.63 10.87
N GLN A 287 -23.07 -4.50 11.80
CA GLN A 287 -22.40 -4.07 13.02
C GLN A 287 -20.98 -3.61 12.69
N VAL A 288 -20.66 -2.36 13.01
CA VAL A 288 -19.35 -1.76 12.72
C VAL A 288 -18.73 -1.22 14.01
N LEU A 289 -17.57 -1.76 14.37
CA LEU A 289 -16.75 -1.22 15.43
C LEU A 289 -15.60 -0.42 14.82
N VAL A 290 -15.59 0.88 15.08
CA VAL A 290 -14.58 1.80 14.59
C VAL A 290 -13.64 2.14 15.74
N LEU A 291 -12.33 1.89 15.53
CA LEU A 291 -11.29 2.11 16.51
C LEU A 291 -10.28 3.09 15.92
N HIS A 292 -10.04 4.21 16.59
CA HIS A 292 -9.10 5.21 16.09
C HIS A 292 -8.13 5.66 17.19
N ALA A 293 -6.84 5.74 16.83
CA ALA A 293 -5.81 6.28 17.72
C ALA A 293 -5.09 7.45 17.06
N ASP A 294 -4.82 8.51 17.83
CA ASP A 294 -3.99 9.63 17.39
C ASP A 294 -3.24 10.25 18.57
N ARG A 295 -2.40 11.25 18.31
CA ARG A 295 -1.69 11.99 19.37
C ARG A 295 -2.63 12.87 20.19
N SER A 296 -3.55 13.54 19.50
CA SER A 296 -4.55 14.42 20.10
C SER A 296 -5.81 14.53 19.23
N ALA A 297 -6.87 15.05 19.81
CA ALA A 297 -8.09 15.37 19.07
C ALA A 297 -7.87 16.40 17.94
N GLU A 298 -6.88 17.31 18.11
CA GLU A 298 -6.52 18.31 17.10
C GLU A 298 -5.69 17.73 15.95
N ASP A 299 -4.91 16.66 16.18
CA ASP A 299 -4.13 15.96 15.17
C ASP A 299 -4.99 15.04 14.30
N TRP A 300 -6.14 14.60 14.81
CA TRP A 300 -7.03 13.68 14.13
C TRP A 300 -7.55 14.22 12.80
N ALA A 301 -7.02 13.66 11.72
CA ALA A 301 -7.36 14.06 10.36
C ALA A 301 -8.83 13.78 10.03
N LEU A 302 -9.53 14.75 9.45
CA LEU A 302 -10.94 14.61 9.03
C LEU A 302 -11.88 14.15 10.15
N ARG A 303 -11.62 14.57 11.38
CA ARG A 303 -12.35 14.15 12.58
C ARG A 303 -13.86 14.30 12.43
N GLU A 304 -14.33 15.50 12.07
CA GLU A 304 -15.76 15.79 11.94
C GLU A 304 -16.45 14.86 10.92
N LEU A 305 -15.78 14.60 9.80
CA LEU A 305 -16.27 13.66 8.79
C LEU A 305 -16.33 12.24 9.35
N HIS A 306 -15.33 11.83 10.11
CA HIS A 306 -15.27 10.49 10.70
C HIS A 306 -16.40 10.28 11.70
N GLU A 307 -16.57 11.21 12.65
CA GLU A 307 -17.65 11.20 13.65
C GLU A 307 -19.04 11.21 12.99
N MET A 308 -19.23 12.04 11.96
CA MET A 308 -20.48 12.14 11.20
C MET A 308 -20.84 10.80 10.51
N LEU A 309 -19.89 10.20 9.77
CA LEU A 309 -20.13 8.95 9.06
C LEU A 309 -20.45 7.79 10.02
N VAL A 310 -19.82 7.74 11.18
CA VAL A 310 -20.15 6.74 12.21
C VAL A 310 -21.56 6.98 12.76
N ALA A 311 -21.93 8.24 13.03
CA ALA A 311 -23.25 8.59 13.56
C ALA A 311 -24.41 8.29 12.59
N GLU A 312 -24.17 8.27 11.27
CA GLU A 312 -25.15 7.93 10.25
C GLU A 312 -25.41 6.41 10.14
N LEU A 313 -24.56 5.57 10.72
CA LEU A 313 -24.72 4.10 10.69
C LEU A 313 -25.43 3.61 11.96
N PRO A 314 -26.57 2.93 11.86
CA PRO A 314 -27.42 2.60 13.02
C PRO A 314 -26.78 1.61 14.01
N HIS A 315 -25.81 0.84 13.57
CA HIS A 315 -25.14 -0.18 14.35
C HIS A 315 -23.62 0.01 14.39
N ALA A 316 -23.13 1.25 14.19
CA ALA A 316 -21.73 1.60 14.36
C ALA A 316 -21.48 2.23 15.72
N ARG A 317 -20.27 2.01 16.22
CA ARG A 317 -19.74 2.71 17.39
C ARG A 317 -18.28 3.06 17.17
N LEU A 318 -17.87 4.22 17.67
CA LEU A 318 -16.50 4.71 17.63
C LEU A 318 -15.92 4.62 19.04
N GLU A 319 -14.69 4.13 19.14
CA GLU A 319 -13.86 4.22 20.35
C GLU A 319 -12.50 4.83 19.96
N THR A 320 -12.03 5.76 20.76
CA THR A 320 -10.85 6.57 20.47
C THR A 320 -9.80 6.47 21.55
N TRP A 321 -8.52 6.45 21.15
CA TRP A 321 -7.34 6.50 22.00
C TRP A 321 -6.49 7.70 21.61
N MET A 322 -6.25 8.60 22.59
CA MET A 322 -5.44 9.80 22.38
C MET A 322 -4.25 9.81 23.33
N GLU A 323 -3.06 10.13 22.81
CA GLU A 323 -1.86 10.26 23.63
C GLU A 323 -1.96 11.47 24.56
N THR A 324 -2.69 12.53 24.14
CA THR A 324 -3.04 13.66 25.00
C THR A 324 -4.18 13.25 25.94
N PRO A 325 -3.96 13.23 27.27
CA PRO A 325 -4.97 12.79 28.20
C PRO A 325 -6.26 13.63 28.17
N GLY A 326 -7.39 12.94 28.13
CA GLY A 326 -8.72 13.54 28.14
C GLY A 326 -9.25 13.98 26.76
N ASP A 327 -8.49 13.78 25.68
CA ASP A 327 -8.90 14.12 24.31
C ASP A 327 -9.74 13.02 23.64
N GLY A 328 -9.73 11.78 24.17
CA GLY A 328 -10.45 10.63 23.63
C GLY A 328 -11.20 9.86 24.71
N ASP A 329 -11.80 8.72 24.32
CA ASP A 329 -12.46 7.81 25.27
C ASP A 329 -11.43 7.11 26.17
N HIS A 330 -10.22 6.91 25.67
CA HIS A 330 -9.10 6.27 26.34
C HIS A 330 -7.82 7.10 26.17
N ASP A 331 -6.97 7.11 27.21
CA ASP A 331 -5.67 7.77 27.18
C ASP A 331 -4.56 6.83 26.65
N GLY A 332 -3.64 7.35 25.85
CA GLY A 332 -2.46 6.65 25.39
C GLY A 332 -2.65 5.84 24.10
N PHE A 333 -1.83 4.81 23.91
CA PHE A 333 -1.91 3.94 22.73
C PHE A 333 -3.10 2.99 22.79
N MET A 334 -3.59 2.59 21.60
CA MET A 334 -4.72 1.66 21.49
C MET A 334 -4.42 0.34 22.21
N ASP A 335 -5.24 0.02 23.20
CA ASP A 335 -5.25 -1.24 23.94
C ASP A 335 -6.63 -1.90 23.82
N LEU A 336 -6.68 -3.07 23.24
CA LEU A 336 -7.91 -3.83 23.02
C LEU A 336 -8.27 -4.76 24.19
N GLY A 337 -7.57 -4.70 25.31
CA GLY A 337 -7.82 -5.57 26.47
C GLY A 337 -9.23 -5.42 27.08
N ALA A 338 -9.82 -4.24 26.98
CA ALA A 338 -11.18 -3.94 27.42
C ALA A 338 -12.23 -3.96 26.29
N VAL A 339 -11.80 -4.04 25.04
CA VAL A 339 -12.68 -4.00 23.87
C VAL A 339 -12.99 -5.43 23.40
N ARG A 340 -14.26 -5.78 23.38
CA ARG A 340 -14.68 -7.10 22.90
C ARG A 340 -14.79 -7.11 21.36
N ILE A 341 -13.99 -7.95 20.72
CA ILE A 341 -14.02 -8.19 19.26
C ILE A 341 -14.75 -9.52 19.01
N PRO A 342 -15.80 -9.54 18.17
CA PRO A 342 -16.44 -10.80 17.77
C PRO A 342 -15.44 -11.70 17.02
N ALA A 343 -15.41 -13.00 17.34
CA ALA A 343 -14.47 -13.94 16.72
C ALA A 343 -14.72 -14.17 15.21
N ASP A 344 -15.93 -13.86 14.74
CA ASP A 344 -16.32 -13.91 13.33
C ASP A 344 -16.19 -12.55 12.62
N ALA A 345 -15.59 -11.55 13.27
CA ALA A 345 -15.40 -10.23 12.68
C ALA A 345 -14.42 -10.27 11.50
N GLN A 346 -14.72 -9.46 10.49
CA GLN A 346 -13.74 -9.02 9.50
C GLN A 346 -13.06 -7.76 10.04
N VAL A 347 -11.73 -7.71 9.97
CA VAL A 347 -10.95 -6.62 10.54
C VAL A 347 -10.14 -5.96 9.44
N VAL A 348 -10.16 -4.63 9.37
CA VAL A 348 -9.28 -3.87 8.47
C VAL A 348 -8.44 -2.92 9.29
N LEU A 349 -7.12 -2.95 9.06
CA LEU A 349 -6.12 -2.18 9.78
C LEU A 349 -5.45 -1.17 8.84
N CYS A 350 -5.22 0.06 9.32
CA CYS A 350 -4.34 1.01 8.65
C CYS A 350 -3.68 1.96 9.65
N GLY A 351 -2.36 2.07 9.57
CA GLY A 351 -1.59 2.94 10.46
C GLY A 351 -0.10 2.57 10.46
N PRO A 352 0.68 3.09 11.42
CA PRO A 352 2.07 2.69 11.59
C PRO A 352 2.22 1.19 11.82
N LEU A 353 3.29 0.59 11.27
CA LEU A 353 3.52 -0.86 11.34
C LEU A 353 3.45 -1.43 12.78
N PRO A 354 4.06 -0.81 13.81
CA PRO A 354 3.93 -1.31 15.18
C PRO A 354 2.49 -1.32 15.71
N PHE A 355 1.69 -0.32 15.33
CA PHE A 355 0.26 -0.26 15.66
C PHE A 355 -0.49 -1.43 15.03
N MET A 356 -0.33 -1.64 13.73
CA MET A 356 -1.02 -2.71 13.02
C MET A 356 -0.64 -4.10 13.55
N GLN A 357 0.64 -4.33 13.87
CA GLN A 357 1.12 -5.58 14.47
C GLN A 357 0.51 -5.83 15.87
N ALA A 358 0.44 -4.78 16.70
CA ALA A 358 -0.17 -4.88 18.02
C ALA A 358 -1.67 -5.20 17.95
N VAL A 359 -2.41 -4.48 17.11
CA VAL A 359 -3.86 -4.69 16.92
C VAL A 359 -4.13 -6.07 16.32
N ARG A 360 -3.39 -6.49 15.27
CA ARG A 360 -3.53 -7.84 14.70
C ARG A 360 -3.33 -8.92 15.75
N SER A 361 -2.27 -8.81 16.53
CA SER A 361 -1.99 -9.79 17.60
C SER A 361 -3.12 -9.84 18.64
N ALA A 362 -3.65 -8.68 19.02
CA ALA A 362 -4.73 -8.58 20.00
C ALA A 362 -6.05 -9.18 19.48
N VAL A 363 -6.44 -8.92 18.22
CA VAL A 363 -7.69 -9.47 17.66
C VAL A 363 -7.58 -10.99 17.42
N ILE A 364 -6.42 -11.50 17.00
CA ILE A 364 -6.18 -12.93 16.89
C ILE A 364 -6.23 -13.61 18.26
N ALA A 365 -5.67 -13.02 19.30
CA ALA A 365 -5.76 -13.53 20.67
C ALA A 365 -7.21 -13.60 21.20
N GLN A 366 -8.11 -12.77 20.65
CA GLN A 366 -9.56 -12.84 20.94
C GLN A 366 -10.32 -13.82 20.03
N GLY A 367 -9.65 -14.55 19.16
CA GLY A 367 -10.23 -15.62 18.35
C GLY A 367 -10.58 -15.25 16.90
N VAL A 368 -10.25 -14.05 16.44
CA VAL A 368 -10.42 -13.67 15.02
C VAL A 368 -9.39 -14.44 14.17
N PRO A 369 -9.80 -15.16 13.12
CA PRO A 369 -8.86 -15.84 12.23
C PRO A 369 -7.92 -14.85 11.53
N GLY A 370 -6.62 -15.18 11.42
CA GLY A 370 -5.63 -14.30 10.77
C GLY A 370 -6.02 -13.89 9.35
N ARG A 371 -6.64 -14.80 8.58
CA ARG A 371 -7.16 -14.55 7.22
C ARG A 371 -8.35 -13.56 7.17
N SER A 372 -8.97 -13.26 8.31
CA SER A 372 -10.05 -12.26 8.42
C SER A 372 -9.52 -10.87 8.77
N VAL A 373 -8.20 -10.69 8.84
CA VAL A 373 -7.53 -9.43 9.16
C VAL A 373 -6.81 -8.93 7.92
N ALA A 374 -7.41 -7.96 7.23
CA ALA A 374 -6.80 -7.24 6.13
C ALA A 374 -6.07 -5.98 6.64
N TYR A 375 -5.08 -5.50 5.90
CA TYR A 375 -4.36 -4.28 6.27
C TYR A 375 -3.95 -3.46 5.04
N GLU A 376 -3.92 -2.13 5.19
CA GLU A 376 -3.39 -1.20 4.20
C GLU A 376 -2.11 -0.55 4.73
N ILE A 377 -1.05 -0.54 3.92
CA ILE A 377 0.22 0.09 4.24
C ILE A 377 0.42 1.36 3.40
N LEU A 378 0.48 2.50 4.09
CA LEU A 378 0.77 3.78 3.46
C LEU A 378 2.29 3.95 3.26
N GLY A 379 2.85 3.17 2.33
CA GLY A 379 4.31 3.17 2.06
C GLY A 379 4.78 1.88 1.39
N PRO A 380 6.11 1.62 1.37
CA PRO A 380 6.64 0.31 0.99
C PRO A 380 6.20 -0.77 1.99
N ASP A 381 5.68 -1.88 1.47
CA ASP A 381 5.21 -2.97 2.32
C ASP A 381 6.39 -3.72 2.95
N GLN A 382 6.57 -3.55 4.24
CA GLN A 382 7.56 -4.25 5.06
C GLN A 382 6.91 -5.34 5.93
N TRP A 383 5.58 -5.42 5.97
CA TRP A 383 4.88 -6.38 6.83
C TRP A 383 5.01 -7.80 6.30
N MET A 384 4.88 -7.99 5.01
CA MET A 384 5.02 -9.29 4.37
C MET A 384 6.35 -10.00 4.71
N LEU A 385 7.40 -9.22 5.02
CA LEU A 385 8.70 -9.73 5.46
C LEU A 385 8.69 -10.36 6.87
N HIS A 386 7.65 -10.10 7.67
CA HIS A 386 7.62 -10.49 9.08
C HIS A 386 6.56 -11.54 9.42
N ASP A 387 5.53 -11.74 8.60
CA ASP A 387 4.42 -12.66 8.87
C ASP A 387 4.79 -14.14 8.63
N ASP A 388 5.53 -14.45 7.57
CA ASP A 388 5.94 -15.83 7.24
C ASP A 388 6.87 -16.48 8.28
N ALA A 389 7.67 -15.68 9.00
CA ALA A 389 8.56 -16.21 10.04
C ALA A 389 7.82 -16.73 11.28
N ARG A 390 6.53 -16.38 11.46
CA ARG A 390 5.73 -16.78 12.63
C ARG A 390 4.71 -17.86 12.33
N GLU A 391 4.18 -17.94 11.10
CA GLU A 391 3.25 -19.02 10.71
C GLU A 391 3.97 -20.33 10.45
N THR A 392 5.22 -20.31 9.97
CA THR A 392 6.07 -21.52 9.85
C THR A 392 6.57 -22.07 11.18
N ALA A 393 6.51 -21.31 12.26
CA ALA A 393 6.87 -21.77 13.61
C ALA A 393 5.68 -22.36 14.40
N ALA A 394 4.48 -22.37 13.84
CA ALA A 394 3.23 -22.80 14.49
C ALA A 394 2.59 -24.05 13.83
N VAL A 395 3.35 -24.80 12.98
CA VAL A 395 2.96 -26.12 12.44
C VAL A 395 3.79 -27.23 13.07
#